data_5bcd2b145a60621b9babec70e39cb0d7
#
_entry.id   5bcd2b145a60621b9babec70e39cb0d7
#
_cell.length_a   1.000
_cell.length_b   1.000
_cell.length_c   1.000
_cell.angle_alpha   90.00
_cell.angle_beta   90.00
_cell.angle_gamma   90.00
#
_symmetry.space_group_name_H-M   'P 1'
#
loop_
_entity.id
_entity.type
_entity.pdbx_description
1 polymer ?
#
loop_
_entity_poly.entity_id
_entity_poly.type
_entity_poly.pdbx_seq_one_letter_code
_entity_poly.pdbx_strand_id
1 'polypeptide(L)'
;DASGVYIDESAFLVHRRLIVIDPENGAQPMSTGNYTLIYNGELYNTSELRRELQANGVEFDGHSDTEVVLKAYAAWGEKCVERFNGIFAFAVWNSRDKTLFLARDRIGVKPLFYSRTADGIIFASEIKALLKHPAVKHVINQDGAAEIMLIGPAKRTGSGVFRDISEIPAAHCAVLTREGFTMRKYWSVHAQRHSENFTETSAHVRELVTDAVKRQLVSDVPLCCFLSGGLDSSIISAIAAGEFQKQGKRLSTWSIDYKDNHKNFHASSFQPDEDAPWVVRMAEFIGSEHTNVVL
;
A
#
# COMPACT_ATOMS: atom_id res chain seq x y z
N ASP A 1 4.41 16.39 7.63
CA ASP A 1 4.68 15.89 6.29
C ASP A 1 6.02 16.40 5.80
N ALA A 2 6.74 15.58 5.04
CA ALA A 2 8.07 15.88 4.54
C ALA A 2 8.17 15.72 3.02
N SER A 3 9.17 16.33 2.42
CA SER A 3 9.52 16.12 1.01
C SER A 3 11.04 16.01 0.87
N GLY A 4 11.48 15.26 -0.11
CA GLY A 4 12.89 15.11 -0.42
C GLY A 4 13.13 14.88 -1.90
N VAL A 5 14.38 15.14 -2.30
CA VAL A 5 14.83 15.06 -3.68
C VAL A 5 16.22 14.42 -3.72
N TYR A 6 16.43 13.55 -4.69
CA TYR A 6 17.72 13.01 -5.06
C TYR A 6 17.98 13.29 -6.53
N ILE A 7 19.16 13.74 -6.86
CA ILE A 7 19.58 14.04 -8.23
C ILE A 7 20.98 13.50 -8.45
N ASP A 8 21.16 12.77 -9.53
CA ASP A 8 22.47 12.49 -10.12
C ASP A 8 22.43 12.74 -11.65
N GLU A 9 23.48 12.41 -12.36
CA GLU A 9 23.59 12.60 -13.81
C GLU A 9 22.53 11.85 -14.63
N SER A 10 21.89 10.80 -14.06
CA SER A 10 21.02 9.88 -14.77
C SER A 10 19.66 9.67 -14.10
N ALA A 11 19.46 10.18 -12.89
CA ALA A 11 18.23 10.01 -12.15
C ALA A 11 17.82 11.26 -11.39
N PHE A 12 16.50 11.50 -11.39
CA PHE A 12 15.83 12.52 -10.61
C PHE A 12 14.67 11.86 -9.85
N LEU A 13 14.80 11.75 -8.52
CA LEU A 13 13.79 11.12 -7.65
C LEU A 13 13.21 12.15 -6.69
N VAL A 14 11.90 12.19 -6.60
CA VAL A 14 11.17 13.08 -5.68
C VAL A 14 10.21 12.27 -4.84
N HIS A 15 10.16 12.55 -3.55
CA HIS A 15 9.22 11.93 -2.63
C HIS A 15 8.49 12.96 -1.78
N ARG A 16 7.17 12.75 -1.58
CA ARG A 16 6.38 13.46 -0.57
C ARG A 16 5.89 12.42 0.42
N ARG A 17 6.28 12.58 1.68
CA ARG A 17 6.04 11.61 2.74
C ARG A 17 4.89 12.06 3.63
N LEU A 18 3.91 11.16 3.84
CA LEU A 18 3.06 11.18 5.00
C LEU A 18 3.79 10.42 6.10
N ILE A 19 4.04 11.07 7.23
CA ILE A 19 4.84 10.49 8.32
C ILE A 19 3.94 9.63 9.19
N VAL A 20 4.20 8.33 9.23
CA VAL A 20 3.46 7.35 10.04
C VAL A 20 4.41 6.60 10.98
N ILE A 21 5.56 6.15 10.49
CA ILE A 21 6.58 5.40 11.25
C ILE A 21 7.91 6.12 11.14
N ASP A 22 8.65 6.22 12.25
CA ASP A 22 9.97 6.82 12.36
C ASP A 22 10.06 8.22 11.75
N PRO A 23 9.49 9.23 12.42
CA PRO A 23 9.53 10.62 11.95
C PRO A 23 10.94 11.13 11.65
N GLU A 24 11.92 10.69 12.43
CA GLU A 24 13.29 11.21 12.39
C GLU A 24 14.15 10.53 11.31
N ASN A 25 14.09 9.18 11.21
CA ASN A 25 15.00 8.42 10.34
C ASN A 25 14.32 7.81 9.10
N GLY A 26 13.04 8.06 8.90
CA GLY A 26 12.29 7.57 7.74
C GLY A 26 12.27 8.52 6.54
N ALA A 27 13.15 9.53 6.47
CA ALA A 27 13.20 10.49 5.37
C ALA A 27 13.49 9.82 4.02
N GLN A 28 12.87 10.35 2.95
CA GLN A 28 13.02 9.80 1.59
C GLN A 28 13.25 10.94 0.58
N PRO A 29 14.01 10.71 -0.51
CA PRO A 29 14.70 9.45 -0.89
C PRO A 29 15.75 9.04 0.15
N MET A 30 15.82 7.71 0.44
CA MET A 30 16.77 7.16 1.41
C MET A 30 17.89 6.42 0.67
N SER A 31 19.14 6.62 1.09
CA SER A 31 20.31 6.04 0.41
C SER A 31 21.14 5.16 1.34
N THR A 32 21.69 4.07 0.78
CA THR A 32 22.72 3.24 1.39
C THR A 32 23.70 2.74 0.32
N GLY A 33 24.98 3.02 0.48
CA GLY A 33 25.97 2.71 -0.57
C GLY A 33 25.60 3.36 -1.91
N ASN A 34 25.43 2.54 -2.94
CA ASN A 34 25.04 3.01 -4.29
C ASN A 34 23.53 2.99 -4.54
N TYR A 35 22.74 2.58 -3.57
CA TYR A 35 21.28 2.42 -3.71
C TYR A 35 20.53 3.60 -3.11
N THR A 36 19.57 4.13 -3.87
CA THR A 36 18.65 5.18 -3.40
C THR A 36 17.21 4.72 -3.62
N LEU A 37 16.43 4.70 -2.55
CA LEU A 37 15.05 4.23 -2.49
C LEU A 37 14.07 5.40 -2.42
N ILE A 38 12.96 5.31 -3.16
CA ILE A 38 11.69 5.96 -2.85
C ILE A 38 10.61 4.88 -2.69
N TYR A 39 9.79 5.02 -1.66
CA TYR A 39 8.86 3.99 -1.20
C TYR A 39 7.54 4.60 -0.75
N ASN A 40 6.45 4.14 -1.32
CA ASN A 40 5.08 4.41 -0.90
C ASN A 40 4.46 3.11 -0.43
N GLY A 41 4.34 2.92 0.86
CA GLY A 41 3.82 1.66 1.38
C GLY A 41 3.94 1.52 2.89
N GLU A 42 3.59 0.33 3.34
CA GLU A 42 3.80 -0.17 4.69
C GLU A 42 4.15 -1.65 4.65
N LEU A 43 5.22 -2.01 5.34
CA LEU A 43 5.72 -3.38 5.41
C LEU A 43 5.35 -4.00 6.76
N TYR A 44 4.50 -5.02 6.74
CA TYR A 44 3.88 -5.61 7.94
C TYR A 44 4.76 -6.64 8.65
N ASN A 45 5.75 -7.21 7.95
CA ASN A 45 6.73 -8.13 8.53
C ASN A 45 8.11 -7.51 8.77
N THR A 46 8.14 -6.21 9.06
CA THR A 46 9.35 -5.42 9.30
C THR A 46 10.23 -6.03 10.39
N SER A 47 9.65 -6.47 11.50
CA SER A 47 10.39 -7.03 12.64
C SER A 47 11.08 -8.35 12.31
N GLU A 48 10.45 -9.20 11.52
CA GLU A 48 11.02 -10.48 11.06
C GLU A 48 12.20 -10.25 10.12
N LEU A 49 12.01 -9.39 9.12
CA LEU A 49 13.05 -9.07 8.13
C LEU A 49 14.22 -8.36 8.78
N ARG A 50 13.97 -7.45 9.71
CA ARG A 50 15.02 -6.75 10.47
C ARG A 50 15.88 -7.73 11.25
N ARG A 51 15.26 -8.66 11.98
CA ARG A 51 16.00 -9.70 12.72
C ARG A 51 16.86 -10.57 11.82
N GLU A 52 16.33 -10.96 10.65
CA GLU A 52 17.10 -11.75 9.67
C GLU A 52 18.28 -10.97 9.11
N LEU A 53 18.09 -9.70 8.76
CA LEU A 53 19.15 -8.84 8.26
C LEU A 53 20.22 -8.57 9.32
N GLN A 54 19.82 -8.32 10.56
CA GLN A 54 20.76 -8.14 11.69
C GLN A 54 21.58 -9.40 11.98
N ALA A 55 20.96 -10.58 11.89
CA ALA A 55 21.67 -11.85 12.03
C ALA A 55 22.75 -12.04 10.94
N ASN A 56 22.60 -11.37 9.79
CA ASN A 56 23.59 -11.34 8.71
C ASN A 56 24.52 -10.10 8.77
N GLY A 57 24.59 -9.40 9.90
CA GLY A 57 25.50 -8.29 10.13
C GLY A 57 25.05 -6.94 9.56
N VAL A 58 23.77 -6.79 9.18
CA VAL A 58 23.25 -5.50 8.71
C VAL A 58 22.88 -4.63 9.92
N GLU A 59 23.42 -3.43 9.96
CA GLU A 59 23.11 -2.41 10.98
C GLU A 59 21.97 -1.53 10.51
N PHE A 60 21.23 -0.94 11.46
CA PHE A 60 20.10 -0.04 11.23
C PHE A 60 20.25 1.23 12.08
N ASP A 61 19.94 2.36 11.47
CA ASP A 61 20.04 3.68 12.11
C ASP A 61 18.72 4.07 12.80
N GLY A 62 17.58 3.60 12.24
CA GLY A 62 16.24 3.90 12.72
C GLY A 62 15.37 2.65 12.88
N HIS A 63 14.06 2.87 13.00
CA HIS A 63 13.08 1.78 13.08
C HIS A 63 12.06 1.78 11.92
N SER A 64 12.27 2.62 10.90
CA SER A 64 11.39 2.72 9.75
C SER A 64 11.36 1.42 8.92
N ASP A 65 10.21 1.15 8.34
CA ASP A 65 10.05 0.10 7.33
C ASP A 65 10.77 0.47 6.02
N THR A 66 10.86 1.76 5.70
CA THR A 66 11.63 2.30 4.57
C THR A 66 13.08 1.81 4.61
N GLU A 67 13.73 1.88 5.77
CA GLU A 67 15.10 1.41 5.93
C GLU A 67 15.19 -0.12 5.75
N VAL A 68 14.21 -0.87 6.26
CA VAL A 68 14.16 -2.32 6.07
C VAL A 68 14.03 -2.69 4.60
N VAL A 69 13.18 -2.00 3.82
CA VAL A 69 13.05 -2.21 2.37
C VAL A 69 14.38 -1.96 1.66
N LEU A 70 15.05 -0.86 1.98
CA LEU A 70 16.34 -0.49 1.35
C LEU A 70 17.45 -1.49 1.68
N LYS A 71 17.61 -1.86 2.96
CA LYS A 71 18.62 -2.83 3.42
C LYS A 71 18.32 -4.23 2.88
N ALA A 72 17.05 -4.62 2.78
CA ALA A 72 16.62 -5.88 2.18
C ALA A 72 16.98 -5.94 0.69
N TYR A 73 16.75 -4.85 -0.05
CA TYR A 73 17.18 -4.78 -1.45
C TYR A 73 18.71 -4.86 -1.58
N ALA A 74 19.45 -4.16 -0.74
CA ALA A 74 20.91 -4.21 -0.74
C ALA A 74 21.45 -5.61 -0.46
N ALA A 75 20.80 -6.39 0.42
CA ALA A 75 21.20 -7.73 0.79
C ALA A 75 20.75 -8.82 -0.20
N TRP A 76 19.52 -8.74 -0.73
CA TRP A 76 18.88 -9.82 -1.51
C TRP A 76 18.58 -9.43 -2.95
N GLY A 77 18.85 -8.17 -3.35
CA GLY A 77 18.55 -7.67 -4.68
C GLY A 77 17.06 -7.75 -4.98
N GLU A 78 16.73 -8.02 -6.24
CA GLU A 78 15.35 -8.13 -6.72
C GLU A 78 14.48 -9.19 -6.01
N LYS A 79 15.11 -10.19 -5.36
CA LYS A 79 14.39 -11.25 -4.65
C LYS A 79 13.81 -10.79 -3.31
N CYS A 80 14.15 -9.59 -2.84
CA CYS A 80 13.60 -9.04 -1.60
C CYS A 80 12.06 -8.99 -1.62
N VAL A 81 11.43 -8.69 -2.77
CA VAL A 81 9.96 -8.61 -2.92
C VAL A 81 9.24 -9.92 -2.62
N GLU A 82 9.88 -11.06 -2.81
CA GLU A 82 9.30 -12.38 -2.54
C GLU A 82 9.12 -12.62 -1.02
N ARG A 83 9.91 -11.92 -0.20
CA ARG A 83 9.91 -12.00 1.27
C ARG A 83 8.99 -10.97 1.93
N PHE A 84 8.55 -9.95 1.20
CA PHE A 84 7.75 -8.86 1.74
C PHE A 84 6.30 -9.25 1.97
N ASN A 85 5.80 -8.93 3.15
CA ASN A 85 4.37 -8.91 3.48
C ASN A 85 3.99 -7.47 3.78
N GLY A 86 3.21 -6.86 2.89
CA GLY A 86 2.85 -5.44 2.99
C GLY A 86 2.16 -4.93 1.74
N ILE A 87 1.80 -3.66 1.79
CA ILE A 87 1.29 -2.89 0.66
C ILE A 87 2.35 -1.90 0.23
N PHE A 88 2.79 -1.96 -1.03
CA PHE A 88 3.90 -1.11 -1.46
C PHE A 88 3.97 -0.87 -2.96
N ALA A 89 4.49 0.30 -3.29
CA ALA A 89 5.10 0.61 -4.57
C ALA A 89 6.43 1.31 -4.30
N PHE A 90 7.53 0.82 -4.86
CA PHE A 90 8.82 1.44 -4.63
C PHE A 90 9.73 1.39 -5.85
N ALA A 91 10.73 2.26 -5.81
CA ALA A 91 11.80 2.30 -6.78
C ALA A 91 13.15 2.33 -6.06
N VAL A 92 14.12 1.55 -6.56
CA VAL A 92 15.51 1.61 -6.13
C VAL A 92 16.37 1.97 -7.32
N TRP A 93 17.08 3.08 -7.22
CA TRP A 93 18.10 3.51 -8.16
C TRP A 93 19.48 3.03 -7.71
N ASN A 94 20.21 2.37 -8.60
CA ASN A 94 21.61 2.04 -8.41
C ASN A 94 22.48 3.01 -9.22
N SER A 95 23.11 3.93 -8.52
CA SER A 95 23.94 4.99 -9.14
C SER A 95 25.22 4.47 -9.80
N ARG A 96 25.75 3.32 -9.34
CA ARG A 96 26.95 2.69 -9.92
C ARG A 96 26.64 2.02 -11.24
N ASP A 97 25.63 1.16 -11.28
CA ASP A 97 25.31 0.35 -12.45
C ASP A 97 24.31 1.04 -13.38
N LYS A 98 23.80 2.22 -12.98
CA LYS A 98 22.77 3.00 -13.71
C LYS A 98 21.54 2.15 -14.01
N THR A 99 21.04 1.42 -13.00
CA THR A 99 19.87 0.57 -13.11
C THR A 99 18.76 1.06 -12.18
N LEU A 100 17.53 0.93 -12.63
CA LEU A 100 16.33 1.24 -11.85
C LEU A 100 15.52 -0.03 -11.64
N PHE A 101 15.28 -0.39 -10.39
CA PHE A 101 14.33 -1.43 -10.00
C PHE A 101 13.01 -0.82 -9.57
N LEU A 102 11.89 -1.33 -10.07
CA LEU A 102 10.54 -0.95 -9.70
C LEU A 102 9.79 -2.17 -9.17
N ALA A 103 9.01 -2.03 -8.10
CA ALA A 103 8.21 -3.12 -7.59
C ALA A 103 6.87 -2.64 -7.04
N ARG A 104 5.84 -3.50 -7.20
CA ARG A 104 4.50 -3.27 -6.69
C ARG A 104 4.01 -4.48 -5.89
N ASP A 105 3.26 -4.24 -4.82
CA ASP A 105 2.78 -5.28 -3.90
C ASP A 105 1.92 -6.37 -4.58
N ARG A 106 1.71 -7.47 -3.84
CA ARG A 106 1.08 -8.71 -4.33
C ARG A 106 -0.32 -8.52 -4.90
N ILE A 107 -1.11 -7.62 -4.34
CA ILE A 107 -2.50 -7.37 -4.76
C ILE A 107 -2.69 -5.99 -5.40
N GLY A 108 -1.61 -5.18 -5.51
CA GLY A 108 -1.60 -3.90 -6.19
C GLY A 108 -2.34 -2.79 -5.43
N VAL A 109 -2.27 -2.79 -4.10
CA VAL A 109 -2.89 -1.75 -3.26
C VAL A 109 -2.27 -0.39 -3.53
N LYS A 110 -0.93 -0.32 -3.59
CA LYS A 110 -0.25 0.92 -3.92
C LYS A 110 -0.10 1.06 -5.43
N PRO A 111 -0.46 2.22 -6.01
CA PRO A 111 -0.34 2.44 -7.45
C PRO A 111 1.10 2.70 -7.88
N LEU A 112 1.46 2.25 -9.08
CA LEU A 112 2.75 2.53 -9.71
C LEU A 112 2.58 2.61 -11.23
N PHE A 113 2.57 3.84 -11.76
CA PHE A 113 2.45 4.12 -13.17
C PHE A 113 3.79 4.49 -13.77
N TYR A 114 3.97 4.22 -15.06
CA TYR A 114 5.17 4.60 -15.79
C TYR A 114 4.85 4.97 -17.24
N SER A 115 5.74 5.75 -17.82
CA SER A 115 5.80 6.07 -19.25
C SER A 115 7.21 5.91 -19.74
N ARG A 116 7.39 5.21 -20.86
CA ARG A 116 8.70 5.06 -21.52
C ARG A 116 8.91 6.23 -22.49
N THR A 117 10.08 6.81 -22.43
CA THR A 117 10.51 7.88 -23.34
C THR A 117 11.73 7.43 -24.15
N ALA A 118 12.19 8.27 -25.08
CA ALA A 118 13.42 7.98 -25.83
C ALA A 118 14.66 7.89 -24.92
N ASP A 119 14.67 8.67 -23.83
CA ASP A 119 15.83 8.84 -22.95
C ASP A 119 15.74 8.01 -21.66
N GLY A 120 14.64 7.23 -21.46
CA GLY A 120 14.48 6.43 -20.25
C GLY A 120 13.04 6.17 -19.84
N ILE A 121 12.76 6.25 -18.55
CA ILE A 121 11.45 6.00 -17.96
C ILE A 121 11.08 7.11 -16.98
N ILE A 122 9.81 7.49 -17.00
CA ILE A 122 9.19 8.36 -15.99
C ILE A 122 8.20 7.50 -15.23
N PHE A 123 8.20 7.57 -13.89
CA PHE A 123 7.28 6.79 -13.07
C PHE A 123 6.74 7.61 -11.91
N ALA A 124 5.55 7.28 -11.44
CA ALA A 124 4.90 7.96 -10.33
C ALA A 124 3.78 7.11 -9.71
N SER A 125 3.38 7.45 -8.50
CA SER A 125 2.19 6.90 -7.86
C SER A 125 0.88 7.40 -8.51
N GLU A 126 0.90 8.54 -9.19
CA GLU A 126 -0.28 9.16 -9.78
C GLU A 126 -0.08 9.54 -11.23
N ILE A 127 -1.05 9.25 -12.08
CA ILE A 127 -1.03 9.59 -13.52
C ILE A 127 -0.85 11.09 -13.76
N LYS A 128 -1.48 11.94 -12.92
CA LYS A 128 -1.36 13.40 -13.04
C LYS A 128 0.08 13.90 -12.93
N ALA A 129 0.95 13.21 -12.19
CA ALA A 129 2.36 13.56 -12.11
C ALA A 129 3.09 13.25 -13.43
N LEU A 130 2.79 12.10 -14.05
CA LEU A 130 3.36 11.74 -15.37
C LEU A 130 2.94 12.73 -16.45
N LEU A 131 1.66 13.14 -16.43
CA LEU A 131 1.12 14.11 -17.40
C LEU A 131 1.75 15.52 -17.29
N LYS A 132 2.45 15.83 -16.22
CA LYS A 132 3.20 17.10 -16.10
C LYS A 132 4.53 17.08 -16.87
N HIS A 133 5.02 15.92 -17.22
CA HIS A 133 6.27 15.81 -17.98
C HIS A 133 6.03 16.05 -19.47
N PRO A 134 6.82 16.92 -20.15
CA PRO A 134 6.57 17.34 -21.53
C PRO A 134 6.63 16.19 -22.56
N ALA A 135 7.37 15.12 -22.28
CA ALA A 135 7.42 13.94 -23.14
C ALA A 135 6.18 13.05 -23.07
N VAL A 136 5.30 13.21 -22.06
CA VAL A 136 4.10 12.40 -21.87
C VAL A 136 2.90 13.12 -22.48
N LYS A 137 2.27 12.50 -23.47
CA LYS A 137 1.14 13.11 -24.18
C LYS A 137 -0.20 12.86 -23.45
N HIS A 138 -1.04 13.88 -23.40
CA HIS A 138 -2.39 13.82 -22.81
C HIS A 138 -3.40 13.23 -23.81
N VAL A 139 -3.11 12.03 -24.36
CA VAL A 139 -3.94 11.41 -25.40
C VAL A 139 -4.56 10.11 -24.86
N ILE A 140 -5.88 10.04 -24.90
CA ILE A 140 -6.64 8.82 -24.67
C ILE A 140 -6.93 8.20 -26.05
N ASN A 141 -6.50 6.95 -26.26
CA ASN A 141 -6.79 6.18 -27.48
C ASN A 141 -8.15 5.44 -27.33
N GLN A 142 -8.52 4.67 -28.37
CA GLN A 142 -9.78 3.91 -28.36
C GLN A 142 -9.88 2.94 -27.18
N ASP A 143 -8.77 2.27 -26.83
CA ASP A 143 -8.73 1.32 -25.71
C ASP A 143 -8.97 2.01 -24.37
N GLY A 144 -8.31 3.16 -24.12
CA GLY A 144 -8.51 3.95 -22.92
C GLY A 144 -9.93 4.53 -22.82
N ALA A 145 -10.48 5.00 -23.95
CA ALA A 145 -11.87 5.50 -24.00
C ALA A 145 -12.88 4.36 -23.70
N ALA A 146 -12.68 3.19 -24.31
CA ALA A 146 -13.52 2.01 -24.06
C ALA A 146 -13.42 1.56 -22.59
N GLU A 147 -12.23 1.60 -21.99
CA GLU A 147 -12.01 1.24 -20.59
C GLU A 147 -12.82 2.15 -19.65
N ILE A 148 -12.76 3.47 -19.85
CA ILE A 148 -13.53 4.42 -19.03
C ILE A 148 -15.06 4.21 -19.20
N MET A 149 -15.52 3.99 -20.43
CA MET A 149 -16.96 3.92 -20.72
C MET A 149 -17.59 2.56 -20.37
N LEU A 150 -16.84 1.45 -20.48
CA LEU A 150 -17.38 0.10 -20.36
C LEU A 150 -17.08 -0.57 -19.03
N ILE A 151 -15.96 -0.22 -18.39
CA ILE A 151 -15.52 -0.87 -17.14
C ILE A 151 -15.81 0.06 -15.93
N GLY A 152 -16.07 1.34 -16.16
CA GLY A 152 -16.37 2.33 -15.13
C GLY A 152 -15.11 2.64 -14.27
N PRO A 153 -15.21 2.58 -12.92
CA PRO A 153 -14.08 2.94 -12.06
C PRO A 153 -12.94 1.90 -12.06
N ALA A 154 -13.19 0.70 -12.59
CA ALA A 154 -12.16 -0.32 -12.76
C ALA A 154 -11.32 -0.04 -14.01
N LYS A 155 -10.17 -0.72 -14.11
CA LYS A 155 -9.29 -0.66 -15.28
C LYS A 155 -8.66 -2.02 -15.56
N ARG A 156 -8.21 -2.21 -16.80
CA ARG A 156 -7.48 -3.42 -17.17
C ARG A 156 -6.12 -3.46 -16.49
N THR A 157 -5.68 -4.63 -16.12
CA THR A 157 -4.34 -4.83 -15.55
C THR A 157 -3.26 -4.27 -16.48
N GLY A 158 -2.40 -3.41 -15.92
CA GLY A 158 -1.30 -2.78 -16.66
C GLY A 158 -1.70 -1.53 -17.45
N SER A 159 -2.98 -1.16 -17.49
CA SER A 159 -3.45 0.04 -18.18
C SER A 159 -3.28 1.29 -17.34
N GLY A 160 -2.83 2.37 -17.98
CA GLY A 160 -2.83 3.73 -17.43
C GLY A 160 -3.89 4.63 -18.08
N VAL A 161 -4.82 4.05 -18.87
CA VAL A 161 -5.88 4.76 -19.62
C VAL A 161 -5.32 5.66 -20.74
N PHE A 162 -4.32 6.46 -20.47
CA PHE A 162 -3.63 7.27 -21.48
C PHE A 162 -2.71 6.41 -22.32
N ARG A 163 -2.60 6.73 -23.62
CA ARG A 163 -1.89 5.93 -24.64
C ARG A 163 -0.46 5.53 -24.27
N ASP A 164 0.29 6.47 -23.69
CA ASP A 164 1.72 6.30 -23.39
C ASP A 164 1.99 6.01 -21.91
N ILE A 165 0.93 5.77 -21.11
CA ILE A 165 1.02 5.45 -19.68
C ILE A 165 0.60 4.01 -19.45
N SER A 166 1.45 3.29 -18.73
CA SER A 166 1.17 1.93 -18.27
C SER A 166 1.27 1.86 -16.74
N GLU A 167 0.71 0.82 -16.17
CA GLU A 167 0.81 0.52 -14.75
C GLU A 167 1.68 -0.73 -14.56
N ILE A 168 2.54 -0.74 -13.54
CA ILE A 168 3.17 -1.98 -13.09
C ILE A 168 2.05 -2.86 -12.50
N PRO A 169 1.79 -4.05 -13.07
CA PRO A 169 0.72 -4.90 -12.56
C PRO A 169 0.98 -5.36 -11.11
N ALA A 170 -0.07 -5.75 -10.40
CA ALA A 170 0.04 -6.36 -9.08
C ALA A 170 0.99 -7.57 -9.11
N ALA A 171 1.78 -7.75 -8.05
CA ALA A 171 2.76 -8.82 -7.93
C ALA A 171 3.87 -8.82 -9.00
N HIS A 172 4.17 -7.68 -9.60
CA HIS A 172 5.25 -7.55 -10.59
C HIS A 172 6.36 -6.65 -10.08
N CYS A 173 7.55 -6.95 -10.55
CA CYS A 173 8.69 -6.06 -10.48
C CYS A 173 9.30 -5.88 -11.89
N ALA A 174 9.99 -4.78 -12.07
CA ALA A 174 10.62 -4.43 -13.35
C ALA A 174 12.01 -3.86 -13.12
N VAL A 175 12.88 -4.06 -14.10
CA VAL A 175 14.25 -3.54 -14.10
C VAL A 175 14.46 -2.76 -15.40
N LEU A 176 14.94 -1.54 -15.28
CA LEU A 176 15.47 -0.76 -16.38
C LEU A 176 17.00 -0.78 -16.32
N THR A 177 17.62 -1.17 -17.40
CA THR A 177 19.07 -1.13 -17.62
C THR A 177 19.36 -0.38 -18.91
N ARG A 178 20.63 -0.24 -19.27
CA ARG A 178 21.03 0.28 -20.60
C ARG A 178 20.59 -0.63 -21.75
N GLU A 179 20.41 -1.91 -21.48
CA GLU A 179 20.00 -2.92 -22.47
C GLU A 179 18.50 -2.94 -22.70
N GLY A 180 17.71 -2.40 -21.77
CA GLY A 180 16.26 -2.33 -21.91
C GLY A 180 15.50 -2.39 -20.60
N PHE A 181 14.17 -2.54 -20.75
CA PHE A 181 13.19 -2.65 -19.67
C PHE A 181 12.60 -4.06 -19.64
N THR A 182 12.80 -4.77 -18.55
CA THR A 182 12.27 -6.11 -18.33
C THR A 182 11.29 -6.12 -17.14
N MET A 183 10.28 -6.96 -17.20
CA MET A 183 9.27 -7.09 -16.15
C MET A 183 9.02 -8.55 -15.85
N ARG A 184 8.90 -8.92 -14.57
CA ARG A 184 8.55 -10.27 -14.15
C ARG A 184 7.48 -10.27 -13.07
N LYS A 185 6.64 -11.28 -13.07
CA LYS A 185 5.72 -11.60 -11.98
C LYS A 185 6.50 -12.35 -10.89
N TYR A 186 6.49 -11.84 -9.65
CA TYR A 186 7.20 -12.46 -8.54
C TYR A 186 6.29 -13.26 -7.61
N TRP A 187 4.96 -13.08 -7.70
CA TRP A 187 4.00 -13.80 -6.88
C TRP A 187 2.69 -14.06 -7.62
N SER A 188 2.00 -15.15 -7.28
CA SER A 188 0.64 -15.45 -7.74
C SER A 188 -0.10 -16.32 -6.73
N VAL A 189 -1.42 -16.22 -6.74
CA VAL A 189 -2.29 -17.15 -6.00
C VAL A 189 -2.30 -18.50 -6.70
N HIS A 190 -2.13 -19.56 -5.91
CA HIS A 190 -2.24 -20.94 -6.38
C HIS A 190 -3.39 -21.62 -5.67
N ALA A 191 -4.30 -22.23 -6.43
CA ALA A 191 -5.35 -23.06 -5.87
C ALA A 191 -4.75 -24.33 -5.25
N GLN A 192 -5.16 -24.63 -4.04
CA GLN A 192 -4.75 -25.84 -3.32
C GLN A 192 -5.98 -26.60 -2.84
N ARG A 193 -5.84 -27.92 -2.65
CA ARG A 193 -6.91 -28.72 -2.06
C ARG A 193 -7.06 -28.32 -0.59
N HIS A 194 -8.30 -27.96 -0.21
CA HIS A 194 -8.64 -27.68 1.17
C HIS A 194 -8.91 -29.01 1.91
N SER A 195 -8.25 -29.24 3.05
CA SER A 195 -8.31 -30.49 3.82
C SER A 195 -8.91 -30.33 5.22
N GLU A 196 -9.07 -29.08 5.69
CA GLU A 196 -9.61 -28.79 7.01
C GLU A 196 -11.15 -28.91 7.03
N ASN A 197 -11.72 -29.34 8.16
CA ASN A 197 -13.16 -29.29 8.39
C ASN A 197 -13.61 -27.84 8.74
N PHE A 198 -14.91 -27.62 8.86
CA PHE A 198 -15.49 -26.30 9.11
C PHE A 198 -14.94 -25.63 10.40
N THR A 199 -14.80 -26.39 11.47
CA THR A 199 -14.32 -25.87 12.77
C THR A 199 -12.86 -25.45 12.69
N GLU A 200 -12.01 -26.28 12.09
CA GLU A 200 -10.60 -26.00 11.86
C GLU A 200 -10.43 -24.80 10.94
N THR A 201 -11.14 -24.75 9.82
CA THR A 201 -11.13 -23.61 8.89
C THR A 201 -11.55 -22.33 9.58
N SER A 202 -12.61 -22.34 10.37
CA SER A 202 -13.09 -21.16 11.09
C SER A 202 -12.05 -20.63 12.10
N ALA A 203 -11.37 -21.54 12.80
CA ALA A 203 -10.29 -21.18 13.73
C ALA A 203 -9.09 -20.59 12.98
N HIS A 204 -8.67 -21.21 11.90
CA HIS A 204 -7.56 -20.77 11.07
C HIS A 204 -7.83 -19.40 10.41
N VAL A 205 -9.02 -19.21 9.82
CA VAL A 205 -9.43 -17.89 9.28
C VAL A 205 -9.42 -16.82 10.36
N ARG A 206 -9.92 -17.12 11.56
CA ARG A 206 -9.89 -16.18 12.69
C ARG A 206 -8.46 -15.78 13.05
N GLU A 207 -7.53 -16.75 13.09
CA GLU A 207 -6.12 -16.51 13.38
C GLU A 207 -5.49 -15.60 12.31
N LEU A 208 -5.67 -15.93 11.03
CA LEU A 208 -5.13 -15.16 9.90
C LEU A 208 -5.66 -13.71 9.88
N VAL A 209 -6.96 -13.52 10.08
CA VAL A 209 -7.56 -12.17 10.12
C VAL A 209 -7.05 -11.39 11.33
N THR A 210 -6.95 -12.05 12.49
CA THR A 210 -6.44 -11.41 13.70
C THR A 210 -4.97 -11.00 13.54
N ASP A 211 -4.12 -11.87 13.00
CA ASP A 211 -2.71 -11.57 12.73
C ASP A 211 -2.58 -10.43 11.71
N ALA A 212 -3.35 -10.47 10.63
CA ALA A 212 -3.33 -9.43 9.60
C ALA A 212 -3.68 -8.04 10.17
N VAL A 213 -4.70 -7.93 11.01
CA VAL A 213 -5.07 -6.67 11.65
C VAL A 213 -3.98 -6.21 12.63
N LYS A 214 -3.49 -7.11 13.50
CA LYS A 214 -2.46 -6.75 14.50
C LYS A 214 -1.18 -6.23 13.87
N ARG A 215 -0.72 -6.83 12.77
CA ARG A 215 0.47 -6.38 12.05
C ARG A 215 0.34 -4.97 11.48
N GLN A 216 -0.87 -4.50 11.24
CA GLN A 216 -1.16 -3.17 10.70
C GLN A 216 -1.41 -2.10 11.79
N LEU A 217 -1.36 -2.46 13.08
CA LEU A 217 -1.52 -1.50 14.18
C LEU A 217 -0.21 -0.83 14.61
N VAL A 218 0.84 -0.93 13.80
CA VAL A 218 2.14 -0.29 14.07
C VAL A 218 2.10 1.14 13.56
N SER A 219 2.27 2.12 14.46
CA SER A 219 2.27 3.54 14.11
C SER A 219 2.90 4.36 15.24
N ASP A 220 3.71 5.36 14.90
CA ASP A 220 4.26 6.35 15.83
C ASP A 220 3.33 7.59 15.97
N VAL A 221 2.26 7.63 15.18
CA VAL A 221 1.23 8.67 15.24
C VAL A 221 -0.10 8.08 15.72
N PRO A 222 -1.06 8.91 16.20
CA PRO A 222 -2.37 8.42 16.61
C PRO A 222 -3.07 7.65 15.49
N LEU A 223 -3.59 6.47 15.83
CA LEU A 223 -4.28 5.57 14.93
C LEU A 223 -5.78 5.55 15.25
N CYS A 224 -6.61 5.53 14.21
CA CYS A 224 -8.05 5.37 14.33
C CYS A 224 -8.57 4.33 13.33
N CYS A 225 -9.80 3.87 13.53
CA CYS A 225 -10.51 3.02 12.58
C CYS A 225 -11.74 3.74 12.03
N PHE A 226 -11.99 3.61 10.72
CA PHE A 226 -13.29 3.93 10.16
C PHE A 226 -14.27 2.80 10.47
N LEU A 227 -15.44 3.16 11.04
CA LEU A 227 -16.47 2.23 11.44
C LEU A 227 -17.74 2.52 10.62
N SER A 228 -18.08 1.63 9.72
CA SER A 228 -19.25 1.78 8.83
C SER A 228 -20.47 0.98 9.29
N GLY A 229 -20.37 0.24 10.41
CA GLY A 229 -21.43 -0.67 10.85
C GLY A 229 -21.46 -2.02 10.12
N GLY A 230 -20.74 -2.14 8.99
CA GLY A 230 -20.58 -3.40 8.25
C GLY A 230 -19.67 -4.40 8.95
N LEU A 231 -19.71 -5.65 8.50
CA LEU A 231 -19.01 -6.78 9.13
C LEU A 231 -17.47 -6.56 9.16
N ASP A 232 -16.89 -6.13 8.05
CA ASP A 232 -15.43 -5.99 7.92
C ASP A 232 -14.87 -4.92 8.86
N SER A 233 -15.46 -3.72 8.83
CA SER A 233 -15.05 -2.62 9.71
C SER A 233 -15.25 -2.95 11.18
N SER A 234 -16.31 -3.71 11.51
CA SER A 234 -16.59 -4.16 12.87
C SER A 234 -15.56 -5.16 13.37
N ILE A 235 -15.17 -6.14 12.56
CA ILE A 235 -14.12 -7.12 12.91
C ILE A 235 -12.78 -6.42 13.12
N ILE A 236 -12.38 -5.55 12.19
CA ILE A 236 -11.11 -4.79 12.28
C ILE A 236 -11.10 -3.94 13.56
N SER A 237 -12.18 -3.18 13.81
CA SER A 237 -12.27 -2.31 14.98
C SER A 237 -12.31 -3.09 16.30
N ALA A 238 -12.96 -4.28 16.33
CA ALA A 238 -12.98 -5.13 17.53
C ALA A 238 -11.60 -5.67 17.88
N ILE A 239 -10.85 -6.15 16.88
CA ILE A 239 -9.49 -6.65 17.09
C ILE A 239 -8.57 -5.50 17.52
N ALA A 240 -8.64 -4.35 16.86
CA ALA A 240 -7.85 -3.17 17.19
C ALA A 240 -8.17 -2.67 18.62
N ALA A 241 -9.45 -2.56 18.99
CA ALA A 241 -9.86 -2.16 20.33
C ALA A 241 -9.30 -3.09 21.40
N GLY A 242 -9.33 -4.41 21.17
CA GLY A 242 -8.75 -5.39 22.09
C GLY A 242 -7.23 -5.21 22.27
N GLU A 243 -6.49 -4.88 21.22
CA GLU A 243 -5.05 -4.59 21.33
C GLU A 243 -4.76 -3.25 22.05
N PHE A 244 -5.56 -2.22 21.81
CA PHE A 244 -5.45 -0.93 22.51
C PHE A 244 -5.76 -1.08 24.00
N GLN A 245 -6.80 -1.85 24.36
CA GLN A 245 -7.17 -2.12 25.76
C GLN A 245 -6.05 -2.83 26.54
N LYS A 246 -5.31 -3.76 25.92
CA LYS A 246 -4.13 -4.40 26.54
C LYS A 246 -3.02 -3.40 26.89
N GLN A 247 -2.99 -2.26 26.20
CA GLN A 247 -2.04 -1.15 26.44
C GLN A 247 -2.64 -0.08 27.39
N GLY A 248 -3.84 -0.29 27.93
CA GLY A 248 -4.54 0.70 28.73
C GLY A 248 -5.07 1.89 27.95
N LYS A 249 -5.20 1.76 26.60
CA LYS A 249 -5.68 2.80 25.70
C LYS A 249 -7.07 2.49 25.17
N ARG A 250 -7.78 3.53 24.72
CA ARG A 250 -9.03 3.38 23.97
C ARG A 250 -8.76 3.63 22.48
N LEU A 251 -9.44 2.87 21.64
CA LEU A 251 -9.41 3.05 20.20
C LEU A 251 -10.31 4.23 19.82
N SER A 252 -9.81 5.14 18.98
CA SER A 252 -10.65 6.15 18.32
C SER A 252 -11.28 5.53 17.07
N THR A 253 -12.60 5.73 16.91
CA THR A 253 -13.33 5.29 15.70
C THR A 253 -14.08 6.45 15.09
N TRP A 254 -14.20 6.44 13.76
CA TRP A 254 -14.86 7.50 13.01
C TRP A 254 -15.87 6.91 12.03
N SER A 255 -17.01 7.60 11.89
CA SER A 255 -17.99 7.30 10.83
C SER A 255 -18.38 8.57 10.09
N ILE A 256 -18.89 8.40 8.89
CA ILE A 256 -19.43 9.47 8.06
C ILE A 256 -20.90 9.17 7.83
N ASP A 257 -21.75 10.17 8.05
CA ASP A 257 -23.15 10.14 7.71
C ASP A 257 -23.53 11.37 6.87
N TYR A 258 -24.67 11.33 6.24
CA TYR A 258 -25.16 12.44 5.42
C TYR A 258 -26.34 13.13 6.11
N LYS A 259 -26.42 14.44 5.95
CA LYS A 259 -27.53 15.23 6.49
C LYS A 259 -28.88 14.66 6.03
N ASP A 260 -29.77 14.45 6.98
CA ASP A 260 -31.11 13.90 6.76
C ASP A 260 -31.14 12.49 6.12
N ASN A 261 -30.05 11.71 6.24
CA ASN A 261 -29.97 10.35 5.70
C ASN A 261 -31.15 9.48 6.15
N HIS A 262 -31.49 9.50 7.45
CA HIS A 262 -32.60 8.75 8.03
C HIS A 262 -33.98 9.07 7.39
N LYS A 263 -34.15 10.26 6.80
CA LYS A 263 -35.40 10.66 6.10
C LYS A 263 -35.41 10.21 4.64
N ASN A 264 -34.25 10.10 4.03
CA ASN A 264 -34.08 9.86 2.61
C ASN A 264 -33.62 8.44 2.28
N PHE A 265 -33.31 7.63 3.32
CA PHE A 265 -32.89 6.26 3.14
C PHE A 265 -34.01 5.39 2.57
N HIS A 266 -33.71 4.63 1.55
CA HIS A 266 -34.57 3.63 0.97
C HIS A 266 -33.88 2.28 0.99
N ALA A 267 -34.44 1.34 1.76
CA ALA A 267 -33.92 -0.02 1.83
C ALA A 267 -33.88 -0.69 0.45
N SER A 268 -32.82 -1.41 0.19
CA SER A 268 -32.63 -2.20 -1.02
C SER A 268 -32.21 -3.63 -0.66
N SER A 269 -32.19 -4.54 -1.63
CA SER A 269 -31.68 -5.90 -1.41
C SER A 269 -30.19 -5.93 -1.04
N PHE A 270 -29.44 -4.90 -1.45
CA PHE A 270 -28.02 -4.77 -1.16
C PHE A 270 -27.77 -4.07 0.20
N GLN A 271 -28.58 -3.10 0.54
CA GLN A 271 -28.51 -2.35 1.81
C GLN A 271 -29.90 -2.32 2.47
N PRO A 272 -30.24 -3.34 3.27
CA PRO A 272 -31.58 -3.47 3.86
C PRO A 272 -31.84 -2.50 5.02
N ASP A 273 -30.79 -2.03 5.70
CA ASP A 273 -30.86 -1.15 6.86
C ASP A 273 -29.89 0.02 6.75
N GLU A 274 -30.15 1.09 7.50
CA GLU A 274 -29.19 2.18 7.69
C GLU A 274 -27.97 1.71 8.46
N ASP A 275 -26.78 2.27 8.14
CA ASP A 275 -25.52 1.93 8.82
C ASP A 275 -25.41 2.54 10.23
N ALA A 276 -25.96 3.72 10.43
CA ALA A 276 -25.79 4.50 11.67
C ALA A 276 -26.17 3.76 12.97
N PRO A 277 -27.28 3.01 13.06
CA PRO A 277 -27.60 2.23 14.27
C PRO A 277 -26.57 1.13 14.59
N TRP A 278 -26.00 0.53 13.54
CA TRP A 278 -24.97 -0.52 13.69
C TRP A 278 -23.64 0.05 14.12
N VAL A 279 -23.30 1.27 13.63
CA VAL A 279 -22.12 2.02 14.06
C VAL A 279 -22.17 2.30 15.56
N VAL A 280 -23.29 2.86 16.06
CA VAL A 280 -23.48 3.17 17.48
C VAL A 280 -23.35 1.92 18.34
N ARG A 281 -24.08 0.86 17.97
CA ARG A 281 -24.05 -0.42 18.70
C ARG A 281 -22.65 -1.02 18.75
N MET A 282 -21.91 -0.95 17.65
CA MET A 282 -20.55 -1.49 17.60
C MET A 282 -19.57 -0.65 18.41
N ALA A 283 -19.64 0.68 18.33
CA ALA A 283 -18.81 1.59 19.11
C ALA A 283 -18.99 1.37 20.63
N GLU A 284 -20.22 1.20 21.08
CA GLU A 284 -20.55 0.86 22.47
C GLU A 284 -19.99 -0.51 22.87
N PHE A 285 -20.18 -1.52 22.01
CA PHE A 285 -19.72 -2.89 22.26
C PHE A 285 -18.21 -2.98 22.47
N ILE A 286 -17.41 -2.28 21.64
CA ILE A 286 -15.94 -2.29 21.74
C ILE A 286 -15.40 -1.23 22.71
N GLY A 287 -16.26 -0.34 23.23
CA GLY A 287 -15.87 0.75 24.13
C GLY A 287 -14.94 1.77 23.48
N SER A 288 -15.09 2.03 22.18
CA SER A 288 -14.27 3.01 21.47
C SER A 288 -14.67 4.45 21.79
N GLU A 289 -13.75 5.38 21.53
CA GLU A 289 -14.05 6.82 21.46
C GLU A 289 -14.53 7.13 20.05
N HIS A 290 -15.85 7.23 19.88
CA HIS A 290 -16.44 7.35 18.55
C HIS A 290 -16.78 8.79 18.19
N THR A 291 -16.44 9.19 16.94
CA THR A 291 -16.81 10.47 16.35
C THR A 291 -17.60 10.24 15.06
N ASN A 292 -18.81 10.78 14.99
CA ASN A 292 -19.62 10.79 13.76
C ASN A 292 -19.47 12.14 13.05
N VAL A 293 -19.12 12.12 11.79
CA VAL A 293 -19.02 13.31 10.91
C VAL A 293 -20.24 13.33 9.99
N VAL A 294 -21.03 14.39 10.05
CA VAL A 294 -22.20 14.58 9.19
C VAL A 294 -21.83 15.56 8.07
N LEU A 295 -21.96 15.13 6.81
CA LEU A 295 -21.71 15.92 5.61
C LEU A 295 -22.98 16.54 5.05
#